data_27ca420f8c0f85d849a749561b23054a
#
_entry.id   27ca420f8c0f85d849a749561b23054a
#
_cell.length_a   1.000
_cell.length_b   1.000
_cell.length_c   1.000
_cell.angle_alpha   90.00
_cell.angle_beta   90.00
_cell.angle_gamma   90.00
#
_symmetry.space_group_name_H-M   'P 1'
#
loop_
_entity.id
_entity.type
_entity.pdbx_description
1 polymer ?
#
loop_
_entity_poly.entity_id
_entity_poly.type
_entity_poly.pdbx_seq_one_letter_code
_entity_poly.pdbx_strand_id
1 'polypeptide(L)'
;MQLGTPLMPWQALVADVGGEYDPLTGVPYYREVQVAVPRQSGKTTEVLAWEVDRSLLWGRPQRTAYTAQTGFDARKKLVDDQAPVLMRSPLAPAVDRVLRAAGQEGIVFSNGSRIEVMATSDSAGHGRTLDLGVIDEAFSDIDDRREQAMLPAMATRRDGQLLIVSTAGTEESVYLRRKVAIGRAAVESDTDSGVAYFEWSAHEDADPDDEDVWWSCMPALGHTIDVEVVRHARQTMTDGEFRRAFLNQWTRSDERVIPAAAWDLVCFPDASPAGQVTFAADVNPERSAAAIVAVDPGGTVEVIEHRAGVTWLADRARQVDEKHGRPPWAVDGSKSAPIASMLPELRAVLGKVIEVSDMAAACGGFFDAVADQKVRLRRHPSLDAAAAGAKKRYTGDAWTWARKGQTDICPLVAATVGWWVASQPAPAPFVMFS
;
A
#
# COMPACT_ATOMS: atom_id res chain seq x y z
N MET A 1 20.75 10.82 27.80
CA MET A 1 20.85 10.63 26.37
C MET A 1 21.15 11.96 25.67
N GLN A 2 22.07 11.97 24.68
CA GLN A 2 22.56 13.22 24.08
C GLN A 2 21.66 13.80 22.99
N LEU A 3 20.52 13.14 22.64
CA LEU A 3 19.51 13.68 21.71
C LEU A 3 18.49 14.63 22.36
N GLY A 4 18.61 14.89 23.69
CA GLY A 4 17.74 15.82 24.42
C GLY A 4 16.56 15.17 25.14
N THR A 5 16.17 13.96 24.78
CA THR A 5 15.15 13.14 25.45
C THR A 5 15.70 11.76 25.80
N PRO A 6 15.44 11.22 27.00
CA PRO A 6 15.80 9.84 27.31
C PRO A 6 15.01 8.87 26.42
N LEU A 7 15.60 7.70 26.14
CA LEU A 7 14.87 6.61 25.52
C LEU A 7 13.79 6.10 26.48
N MET A 8 12.61 5.77 25.94
CA MET A 8 11.62 5.01 26.67
C MET A 8 12.14 3.58 26.97
N PRO A 9 11.61 2.89 27.97
CA PRO A 9 12.09 1.55 28.34
C PRO A 9 12.15 0.57 27.17
N TRP A 10 11.15 0.59 26.27
CA TRP A 10 11.13 -0.27 25.09
C TRP A 10 12.25 0.06 24.09
N GLN A 11 12.54 1.35 23.90
CA GLN A 11 13.62 1.82 23.03
C GLN A 11 14.99 1.43 23.59
N ALA A 12 15.17 1.58 24.92
CA ALA A 12 16.39 1.16 25.58
C ALA A 12 16.61 -0.37 25.42
N LEU A 13 15.56 -1.18 25.57
CA LEU A 13 15.64 -2.62 25.34
C LEU A 13 16.07 -2.96 23.90
N VAL A 14 15.46 -2.31 22.91
CA VAL A 14 15.82 -2.53 21.48
C VAL A 14 17.27 -2.11 21.22
N ALA A 15 17.69 -0.95 21.74
CA ALA A 15 19.05 -0.47 21.57
C ALA A 15 20.08 -1.36 22.26
N ASP A 16 19.80 -1.82 23.49
CA ASP A 16 20.71 -2.65 24.28
C ASP A 16 20.90 -4.04 23.62
N VAL A 17 19.79 -4.73 23.29
CA VAL A 17 19.86 -6.09 22.71
C VAL A 17 20.26 -6.04 21.25
N GLY A 18 19.58 -5.23 20.43
CA GLY A 18 19.86 -5.16 18.98
C GLY A 18 21.24 -4.57 18.68
N GLY A 19 21.80 -3.78 19.59
CA GLY A 19 23.14 -3.20 19.53
C GLY A 19 24.26 -4.11 20.09
N GLU A 20 23.96 -5.31 20.60
CA GLU A 20 24.98 -6.24 21.08
C GLU A 20 25.99 -6.62 20.00
N TYR A 21 27.24 -6.68 20.38
CA TYR A 21 28.34 -7.07 19.49
C TYR A 21 29.36 -7.93 20.22
N ASP A 22 30.04 -8.78 19.46
CA ASP A 22 31.16 -9.57 19.95
C ASP A 22 32.33 -8.63 20.30
N PRO A 23 32.76 -8.53 21.56
CA PRO A 23 33.81 -7.60 21.98
C PRO A 23 35.19 -7.93 21.40
N LEU A 24 35.41 -9.15 20.90
CA LEU A 24 36.68 -9.57 20.30
C LEU A 24 36.77 -9.17 18.82
N THR A 25 35.67 -9.22 18.11
CA THR A 25 35.62 -8.98 16.66
C THR A 25 34.99 -7.64 16.29
N GLY A 26 34.22 -7.02 17.19
CA GLY A 26 33.42 -5.82 16.93
C GLY A 26 32.26 -6.06 15.97
N VAL A 27 31.89 -7.34 15.71
CA VAL A 27 30.81 -7.69 14.81
C VAL A 27 29.50 -7.76 15.59
N PRO A 28 28.40 -7.12 15.13
CA PRO A 28 27.09 -7.26 15.73
C PRO A 28 26.64 -8.71 15.80
N TYR A 29 26.05 -9.14 16.90
CA TYR A 29 25.42 -10.47 17.02
C TYR A 29 24.23 -10.59 16.06
N TYR A 30 23.46 -9.51 15.91
CA TYR A 30 22.29 -9.48 15.05
C TYR A 30 22.57 -8.66 13.77
N ARG A 31 22.53 -9.35 12.64
CA ARG A 31 22.63 -8.73 11.32
C ARG A 31 21.37 -7.99 10.91
N GLU A 32 20.25 -8.38 11.48
CA GLU A 32 18.96 -7.81 11.23
C GLU A 32 18.24 -7.55 12.56
N VAL A 33 17.72 -6.34 12.73
CA VAL A 33 16.92 -5.93 13.88
C VAL A 33 15.55 -5.53 13.36
N GLN A 34 14.52 -6.19 13.86
CA GLN A 34 13.14 -5.97 13.47
C GLN A 34 12.33 -5.44 14.65
N VAL A 35 11.62 -4.34 14.45
CA VAL A 35 10.79 -3.69 15.47
C VAL A 35 9.39 -3.47 14.94
N ALA A 36 8.42 -4.16 15.53
CA ALA A 36 6.99 -4.00 15.28
C ALA A 36 6.30 -3.37 16.50
N VAL A 37 5.85 -2.14 16.37
CA VAL A 37 5.29 -1.36 17.49
C VAL A 37 4.17 -0.44 17.01
N PRO A 38 3.14 -0.13 17.81
CA PRO A 38 2.02 0.74 17.42
C PRO A 38 2.46 2.10 16.85
N ARG A 39 1.55 2.80 16.20
CA ARG A 39 1.79 4.17 15.73
C ARG A 39 2.08 5.08 16.93
N GLN A 40 2.82 6.17 16.69
CA GLN A 40 3.17 7.20 17.70
C GLN A 40 4.00 6.67 18.89
N SER A 41 4.55 5.45 18.80
CA SER A 41 5.38 4.87 19.87
C SER A 41 6.81 5.44 19.93
N GLY A 42 7.19 6.43 19.07
CA GLY A 42 8.52 7.02 19.09
C GLY A 42 9.54 6.33 18.19
N LYS A 43 9.10 5.57 17.16
CA LYS A 43 9.97 4.89 16.18
C LYS A 43 11.03 5.80 15.56
N THR A 44 10.65 7.02 15.18
CA THR A 44 11.57 7.99 14.56
C THR A 44 12.74 8.38 15.49
N THR A 45 12.48 8.47 16.79
CA THR A 45 13.54 8.75 17.80
C THR A 45 14.48 7.56 17.92
N GLU A 46 13.94 6.34 17.93
CA GLU A 46 14.72 5.10 17.97
C GLU A 46 15.64 4.97 16.75
N VAL A 47 15.07 5.15 15.55
CA VAL A 47 15.84 5.13 14.29
C VAL A 47 16.96 6.18 14.32
N LEU A 48 16.67 7.43 14.72
CA LEU A 48 17.68 8.48 14.82
C LEU A 48 18.78 8.12 15.83
N ALA A 49 18.43 7.48 16.96
CA ALA A 49 19.42 7.03 17.94
C ALA A 49 20.40 6.02 17.34
N TRP A 50 19.90 5.03 16.59
CA TRP A 50 20.71 4.05 15.87
C TRP A 50 21.60 4.69 14.81
N GLU A 51 21.08 5.58 14.01
CA GLU A 51 21.81 6.27 12.95
C GLU A 51 22.93 7.13 13.50
N VAL A 52 22.68 7.81 14.63
CA VAL A 52 23.66 8.65 15.30
C VAL A 52 24.72 7.81 16.00
N ASP A 53 24.34 6.74 16.70
CA ASP A 53 25.28 5.80 17.31
C ASP A 53 26.25 5.24 16.26
N ARG A 54 25.72 4.70 15.17
CA ARG A 54 26.50 4.20 14.03
C ARG A 54 27.42 5.28 13.46
N SER A 55 26.92 6.50 13.29
CA SER A 55 27.69 7.57 12.68
C SER A 55 28.84 8.05 13.54
N LEU A 56 28.73 8.01 14.89
CA LEU A 56 29.66 8.65 15.78
C LEU A 56 30.57 7.71 16.60
N LEU A 57 30.11 6.48 16.91
CA LEU A 57 30.79 5.62 17.88
C LEU A 57 31.50 4.40 17.27
N TRP A 58 31.39 4.15 15.98
CA TRP A 58 31.89 2.92 15.33
C TRP A 58 33.33 2.99 14.78
N GLY A 59 34.15 3.91 15.28
CA GLY A 59 35.60 3.98 15.04
C GLY A 59 36.05 4.30 13.61
N ARG A 60 35.15 4.31 12.62
CA ARG A 60 35.39 4.70 11.23
C ARG A 60 34.15 5.37 10.64
N PRO A 61 34.30 6.15 9.55
CA PRO A 61 33.15 6.74 8.88
C PRO A 61 32.15 5.68 8.44
N GLN A 62 30.88 5.89 8.78
CA GLN A 62 29.75 5.00 8.48
C GLN A 62 28.89 5.56 7.38
N ARG A 63 28.28 4.68 6.59
CA ARG A 63 27.28 5.03 5.58
C ARG A 63 25.96 4.38 5.91
N THR A 64 24.97 5.19 6.23
CA THR A 64 23.61 4.78 6.50
C THR A 64 22.71 5.12 5.32
N ALA A 65 21.94 4.16 4.84
CA ALA A 65 20.85 4.37 3.89
C ALA A 65 19.51 4.37 4.64
N TYR A 66 18.79 5.47 4.57
CA TYR A 66 17.46 5.62 5.17
C TYR A 66 16.38 5.57 4.09
N THR A 67 15.37 4.73 4.29
CA THR A 67 14.19 4.63 3.42
C THR A 67 12.91 4.68 4.24
N ALA A 68 11.84 5.23 3.64
CA ALA A 68 10.49 5.21 4.19
C ALA A 68 9.52 4.80 3.07
N GLN A 69 8.22 5.00 3.28
CA GLN A 69 7.16 4.60 2.35
C GLN A 69 7.40 5.09 0.92
N THR A 70 7.79 6.35 0.77
CA THR A 70 8.22 6.95 -0.50
C THR A 70 9.52 7.72 -0.31
N GLY A 71 10.21 8.06 -1.41
CA GLY A 71 11.39 8.94 -1.34
C GLY A 71 11.05 10.31 -0.77
N PHE A 72 9.84 10.83 -1.00
CA PHE A 72 9.37 12.09 -0.42
C PHE A 72 9.19 11.96 1.10
N ASP A 73 8.61 10.88 1.59
CA ASP A 73 8.42 10.63 3.02
C ASP A 73 9.77 10.44 3.73
N ALA A 74 10.69 9.70 3.11
CA ALA A 74 12.04 9.52 3.63
C ALA A 74 12.76 10.86 3.76
N ARG A 75 12.68 11.70 2.73
CA ARG A 75 13.22 13.07 2.77
C ARG A 75 12.61 13.88 3.91
N LYS A 76 11.28 13.91 4.00
CA LYS A 76 10.57 14.67 5.03
C LYS A 76 11.00 14.22 6.43
N LYS A 77 11.00 12.91 6.69
CA LYS A 77 11.41 12.38 7.99
C LYS A 77 12.86 12.69 8.33
N LEU A 78 13.81 12.49 7.39
CA LEU A 78 15.22 12.73 7.65
C LEU A 78 15.54 14.22 7.81
N VAL A 79 15.04 15.07 6.91
CA VAL A 79 15.44 16.47 6.80
C VAL A 79 14.58 17.38 7.66
N ASP A 80 13.26 17.12 7.78
CA ASP A 80 12.34 18.01 8.46
C ASP A 80 12.02 17.55 9.89
N ASP A 81 12.17 16.24 10.21
CA ASP A 81 11.91 15.72 11.56
C ASP A 81 13.22 15.39 12.30
N GLN A 82 14.09 14.52 11.75
CA GLN A 82 15.27 14.01 12.45
C GLN A 82 16.41 15.04 12.52
N ALA A 83 16.76 15.70 11.41
CA ALA A 83 17.85 16.67 11.40
C ALA A 83 17.61 17.84 12.37
N PRO A 84 16.41 18.44 12.53
CA PRO A 84 16.17 19.46 13.53
C PRO A 84 16.32 18.99 14.98
N VAL A 85 15.99 17.73 15.29
CA VAL A 85 16.20 17.14 16.62
C VAL A 85 17.71 17.06 16.88
N LEU A 86 18.49 16.52 15.95
CA LEU A 86 19.92 16.40 16.05
C LEU A 86 20.62 17.80 16.20
N MET A 87 20.19 18.78 15.38
CA MET A 87 20.76 20.14 15.39
C MET A 87 20.42 20.94 16.65
N ARG A 88 19.38 20.55 17.40
CA ARG A 88 19.07 21.15 18.71
C ARG A 88 19.68 20.39 19.88
N SER A 89 20.32 19.27 19.64
CA SER A 89 20.91 18.40 20.64
C SER A 89 22.36 18.79 20.95
N PRO A 90 22.95 18.33 22.07
CA PRO A 90 24.39 18.46 22.35
C PRO A 90 25.30 17.84 21.26
N LEU A 91 24.76 17.03 20.35
CA LEU A 91 25.52 16.44 19.26
C LEU A 91 25.59 17.31 18.00
N ALA A 92 24.92 18.47 17.98
CA ALA A 92 24.96 19.40 16.85
C ALA A 92 26.38 19.76 16.37
N PRO A 93 27.40 19.92 17.23
CA PRO A 93 28.78 20.20 16.79
C PRO A 93 29.43 19.06 15.99
N ALA A 94 28.89 17.82 16.06
CA ALA A 94 29.37 16.68 15.28
C ALA A 94 28.83 16.69 13.84
N VAL A 95 27.77 17.48 13.54
CA VAL A 95 27.20 17.61 12.20
C VAL A 95 27.97 18.65 11.40
N ASP A 96 28.55 18.24 10.28
CA ASP A 96 29.20 19.17 9.32
C ASP A 96 28.13 19.94 8.52
N ARG A 97 27.18 19.24 7.94
CA ARG A 97 26.07 19.84 7.15
C ARG A 97 24.88 18.94 6.98
N VAL A 98 23.72 19.57 6.77
CA VAL A 98 22.48 18.92 6.34
C VAL A 98 22.23 19.23 4.86
N LEU A 99 22.20 18.20 4.02
CA LEU A 99 21.96 18.30 2.58
C LEU A 99 20.46 18.28 2.33
N ARG A 100 19.96 19.25 1.53
CA ARG A 100 18.53 19.43 1.26
C ARG A 100 18.20 19.39 -0.24
N ALA A 101 19.21 19.25 -1.11
CA ALA A 101 19.00 19.20 -2.56
C ALA A 101 18.34 17.88 -2.95
N ALA A 102 17.38 17.94 -3.89
CA ALA A 102 16.63 16.78 -4.36
C ALA A 102 17.57 15.70 -4.89
N GLY A 103 17.40 14.46 -4.39
CA GLY A 103 18.24 13.31 -4.72
C GLY A 103 19.60 13.26 -4.03
N GLN A 104 19.89 14.20 -3.12
CA GLN A 104 21.14 14.26 -2.34
C GLN A 104 20.86 14.51 -0.85
N GLU A 105 19.61 14.31 -0.42
CA GLU A 105 19.23 14.59 0.96
C GLU A 105 19.98 13.70 1.94
N GLY A 106 20.48 14.33 3.01
CA GLY A 106 21.26 13.59 4.00
C GLY A 106 21.83 14.46 5.09
N ILE A 107 22.44 13.80 6.08
CA ILE A 107 23.19 14.40 7.17
C ILE A 107 24.64 13.95 7.04
N VAL A 108 25.57 14.89 7.02
CA VAL A 108 27.01 14.63 6.95
C VAL A 108 27.63 15.01 8.29
N PHE A 109 28.39 14.09 8.87
CA PHE A 109 29.11 14.31 10.14
C PHE A 109 30.57 14.71 9.91
N SER A 110 31.14 15.40 10.87
CA SER A 110 32.52 15.91 10.81
C SER A 110 33.58 14.80 10.70
N ASN A 111 33.27 13.58 11.14
CA ASN A 111 34.12 12.38 10.98
C ASN A 111 34.00 11.70 9.61
N GLY A 112 33.19 12.26 8.68
CA GLY A 112 32.96 11.73 7.35
C GLY A 112 31.83 10.73 7.25
N SER A 113 31.14 10.35 8.35
CA SER A 113 29.94 9.52 8.34
C SER A 113 28.78 10.25 7.66
N ARG A 114 27.84 9.47 7.10
CA ARG A 114 26.69 10.03 6.38
C ARG A 114 25.44 9.20 6.60
N ILE A 115 24.32 9.87 6.77
CA ILE A 115 22.96 9.32 6.65
C ILE A 115 22.38 9.91 5.37
N GLU A 116 21.99 9.08 4.41
CA GLU A 116 21.50 9.51 3.10
C GLU A 116 20.13 8.87 2.83
N VAL A 117 19.21 9.65 2.24
CA VAL A 117 17.95 9.08 1.71
C VAL A 117 18.31 8.21 0.52
N MET A 118 17.80 6.98 0.52
CA MET A 118 17.90 6.08 -0.64
C MET A 118 16.53 5.96 -1.32
N ALA A 119 16.52 6.14 -2.64
CA ALA A 119 15.30 5.95 -3.42
C ALA A 119 14.87 4.47 -3.43
N THR A 120 13.57 4.23 -3.52
CA THR A 120 12.96 2.88 -3.51
C THR A 120 12.98 2.21 -4.90
N SER A 121 13.85 2.65 -5.83
CA SER A 121 13.96 2.09 -7.18
C SER A 121 14.98 0.95 -7.26
N ASP A 122 14.75 0.00 -8.18
CA ASP A 122 15.60 -1.18 -8.39
C ASP A 122 17.08 -0.88 -8.67
N SER A 123 17.41 0.33 -9.10
CA SER A 123 18.78 0.79 -9.36
C SER A 123 19.43 1.55 -8.19
N ALA A 124 18.68 1.83 -7.13
CA ALA A 124 19.20 2.52 -5.96
C ALA A 124 20.09 1.59 -5.14
N GLY A 125 21.33 1.95 -4.93
CA GLY A 125 22.28 1.14 -4.15
C GLY A 125 23.40 0.46 -4.98
N HIS A 126 23.28 0.37 -6.30
CA HIS A 126 24.35 -0.18 -7.12
C HIS A 126 25.64 0.64 -7.01
N GLY A 127 26.74 -0.02 -6.61
CA GLY A 127 28.08 0.61 -6.48
C GLY A 127 28.33 1.38 -5.18
N ARG A 128 27.41 1.40 -4.22
CA ARG A 128 27.61 1.97 -2.89
C ARG A 128 27.82 0.86 -1.86
N THR A 129 28.69 1.11 -0.88
CA THR A 129 28.85 0.22 0.27
C THR A 129 28.09 0.84 1.46
N LEU A 130 27.27 0.05 2.13
CA LEU A 130 26.47 0.48 3.28
C LEU A 130 26.92 -0.24 4.56
N ASP A 131 26.86 0.47 5.67
CA ASP A 131 27.13 -0.03 7.01
C ASP A 131 25.83 -0.25 7.79
N LEU A 132 24.84 0.60 7.58
CA LEU A 132 23.49 0.46 8.13
C LEU A 132 22.45 0.69 7.02
N GLY A 133 21.50 -0.23 6.87
CA GLY A 133 20.27 -0.05 6.11
C GLY A 133 19.11 0.19 7.06
N VAL A 134 18.27 1.18 6.79
CA VAL A 134 17.07 1.47 7.56
C VAL A 134 15.85 1.39 6.63
N ILE A 135 14.92 0.46 6.96
CA ILE A 135 13.61 0.32 6.32
C ILE A 135 12.55 0.78 7.32
N ASP A 136 12.18 2.06 7.26
CA ASP A 136 11.12 2.61 8.06
C ASP A 136 9.76 2.46 7.34
N GLU A 137 8.70 2.24 8.12
CA GLU A 137 7.33 2.00 7.63
C GLU A 137 7.23 0.83 6.62
N ALA A 138 7.85 -0.30 6.97
CA ALA A 138 7.88 -1.50 6.14
C ALA A 138 6.48 -2.09 5.81
N PHE A 139 5.43 -1.67 6.54
CA PHE A 139 4.05 -2.08 6.24
C PHE A 139 3.58 -1.65 4.85
N SER A 140 4.21 -0.64 4.25
CA SER A 140 3.87 -0.16 2.91
C SER A 140 4.46 -0.99 1.77
N ASP A 141 5.40 -1.90 2.08
CA ASP A 141 6.11 -2.66 1.06
C ASP A 141 5.30 -3.87 0.59
N ILE A 142 5.00 -3.88 -0.68
CA ILE A 142 4.36 -5.01 -1.36
C ILE A 142 5.37 -6.08 -1.80
N ASP A 143 6.67 -5.73 -1.83
CA ASP A 143 7.78 -6.61 -2.25
C ASP A 143 9.09 -6.28 -1.53
N ASP A 144 10.15 -7.00 -1.86
CA ASP A 144 11.45 -6.96 -1.19
C ASP A 144 12.43 -5.94 -1.78
N ARG A 145 12.03 -5.06 -2.68
CA ARG A 145 12.94 -4.19 -3.44
C ARG A 145 13.89 -3.36 -2.58
N ARG A 146 13.41 -2.79 -1.48
CA ARG A 146 14.25 -2.00 -0.58
C ARG A 146 15.34 -2.85 0.06
N GLU A 147 15.01 -4.03 0.54
CA GLU A 147 15.96 -4.97 1.12
C GLU A 147 16.95 -5.49 0.07
N GLN A 148 16.46 -5.87 -1.11
CA GLN A 148 17.29 -6.34 -2.21
C GLN A 148 18.31 -5.30 -2.69
N ALA A 149 17.99 -4.01 -2.56
CA ALA A 149 18.93 -2.93 -2.86
C ALA A 149 20.01 -2.75 -1.78
N MET A 150 19.66 -3.00 -0.50
CA MET A 150 20.56 -2.76 0.65
C MET A 150 21.47 -3.94 0.95
N LEU A 151 20.97 -5.18 0.97
CA LEU A 151 21.74 -6.36 1.39
C LEU A 151 23.02 -6.57 0.59
N PRO A 152 23.03 -6.49 -0.77
CA PRO A 152 24.26 -6.59 -1.55
C PRO A 152 25.25 -5.46 -1.24
N ALA A 153 24.76 -4.23 -0.98
CA ALA A 153 25.59 -3.08 -0.63
C ALA A 153 26.27 -3.24 0.74
N MET A 154 25.72 -4.06 1.63
CA MET A 154 26.27 -4.40 2.94
C MET A 154 27.14 -5.67 2.95
N ALA A 155 27.12 -6.48 1.89
CA ALA A 155 27.79 -7.79 1.84
C ALA A 155 29.30 -7.76 2.15
N THR A 156 29.99 -6.66 1.85
CA THR A 156 31.42 -6.48 2.14
C THR A 156 31.70 -5.91 3.53
N ARG A 157 30.67 -5.59 4.30
CA ARG A 157 30.77 -5.02 5.66
C ARG A 157 30.52 -6.12 6.69
N ARG A 158 31.54 -6.44 7.47
CA ARG A 158 31.45 -7.46 8.55
C ARG A 158 30.50 -6.99 9.66
N ASP A 159 30.41 -5.69 9.88
CA ASP A 159 29.59 -4.99 10.86
C ASP A 159 28.31 -4.37 10.28
N GLY A 160 27.94 -4.75 9.04
CA GLY A 160 26.71 -4.27 8.41
C GLY A 160 25.44 -4.78 9.13
N GLN A 161 24.47 -3.90 9.36
CA GLN A 161 23.17 -4.21 9.98
C GLN A 161 22.01 -3.64 9.16
N LEU A 162 20.90 -4.37 9.17
CA LEU A 162 19.62 -3.93 8.63
C LEU A 162 18.64 -3.69 9.78
N LEU A 163 18.13 -2.48 9.91
CA LEU A 163 17.08 -2.11 10.86
C LEU A 163 15.75 -1.97 10.13
N ILE A 164 14.76 -2.77 10.50
CA ILE A 164 13.41 -2.75 9.96
C ILE A 164 12.46 -2.28 11.05
N VAL A 165 11.79 -1.16 10.84
CA VAL A 165 10.89 -0.58 11.84
C VAL A 165 9.51 -0.37 11.22
N SER A 166 8.47 -0.87 11.87
CA SER A 166 7.11 -0.77 11.33
C SER A 166 6.03 -0.79 12.41
N THR A 167 4.84 -0.47 12.00
CA THR A 167 3.57 -0.85 12.64
C THR A 167 3.00 -2.01 11.83
N ALA A 168 2.08 -2.79 12.40
CA ALA A 168 1.34 -3.84 11.68
C ALA A 168 0.70 -3.29 10.39
N GLY A 169 0.70 -4.11 9.39
CA GLY A 169 0.16 -3.81 8.08
C GLY A 169 -1.20 -4.47 7.83
N THR A 170 -1.51 -4.62 6.55
CA THR A 170 -2.67 -5.32 6.01
C THR A 170 -2.23 -6.57 5.26
N GLU A 171 -3.17 -7.29 4.64
CA GLU A 171 -2.85 -8.43 3.77
C GLU A 171 -1.92 -8.07 2.61
N GLU A 172 -1.88 -6.80 2.20
CA GLU A 172 -1.01 -6.29 1.14
C GLU A 172 0.43 -6.05 1.58
N SER A 173 0.71 -6.02 2.88
CA SER A 173 2.05 -5.82 3.45
C SER A 173 2.85 -7.13 3.40
N VAL A 174 3.05 -7.67 2.20
CA VAL A 174 3.63 -9.01 1.96
C VAL A 174 5.05 -9.11 2.51
N TYR A 175 5.87 -8.08 2.26
CA TYR A 175 7.23 -8.02 2.78
C TYR A 175 7.26 -8.08 4.31
N LEU A 176 6.55 -7.18 4.98
CA LEU A 176 6.54 -7.10 6.44
C LEU A 176 5.96 -8.39 7.06
N ARG A 177 4.92 -8.98 6.47
CA ARG A 177 4.33 -10.23 6.97
C ARG A 177 5.35 -11.36 6.99
N ARG A 178 6.15 -11.48 5.92
CA ARG A 178 7.24 -12.46 5.86
C ARG A 178 8.29 -12.18 6.94
N LYS A 179 8.69 -10.91 7.14
CA LYS A 179 9.67 -10.53 8.17
C LYS A 179 9.18 -10.83 9.59
N VAL A 180 7.93 -10.51 9.88
CA VAL A 180 7.30 -10.83 11.18
C VAL A 180 7.27 -12.36 11.40
N ALA A 181 6.92 -13.15 10.39
CA ALA A 181 6.93 -14.61 10.50
C ALA A 181 8.34 -15.17 10.80
N ILE A 182 9.37 -14.64 10.12
CA ILE A 182 10.76 -15.00 10.37
C ILE A 182 11.19 -14.60 11.79
N GLY A 183 10.85 -13.38 12.22
CA GLY A 183 11.17 -12.88 13.55
C GLY A 183 10.53 -13.69 14.66
N ARG A 184 9.23 -13.98 14.56
CA ARG A 184 8.52 -14.84 15.53
C ARG A 184 9.11 -16.25 15.59
N ALA A 185 9.42 -16.86 14.44
CA ALA A 185 10.05 -18.16 14.38
C ALA A 185 11.45 -18.16 15.01
N ALA A 186 12.22 -17.08 14.85
CA ALA A 186 13.53 -16.93 15.50
C ALA A 186 13.43 -16.92 17.02
N VAL A 187 12.43 -16.23 17.58
CA VAL A 187 12.16 -16.20 19.03
C VAL A 187 11.69 -17.57 19.54
N GLU A 188 10.79 -18.23 18.80
CA GLU A 188 10.22 -19.52 19.21
C GLU A 188 11.23 -20.67 19.16
N SER A 189 12.16 -20.65 18.20
CA SER A 189 13.08 -21.77 17.96
C SER A 189 14.33 -21.77 18.87
N ASP A 190 14.56 -20.71 19.64
CA ASP A 190 15.77 -20.50 20.45
C ASP A 190 17.07 -20.76 19.66
N THR A 191 17.06 -20.44 18.36
CA THR A 191 18.21 -20.62 17.47
C THR A 191 18.85 -19.27 17.17
N ASP A 192 20.19 -19.26 17.12
CA ASP A 192 20.94 -18.09 16.66
C ASP A 192 20.70 -17.89 15.14
N SER A 193 19.69 -17.09 14.85
CA SER A 193 19.31 -16.75 13.45
C SER A 193 19.99 -15.49 12.95
N GLY A 194 20.72 -14.75 13.80
CA GLY A 194 21.26 -13.43 13.52
C GLY A 194 20.18 -12.34 13.38
N VAL A 195 18.94 -12.61 13.84
CA VAL A 195 17.79 -11.70 13.83
C VAL A 195 17.38 -11.39 15.28
N ALA A 196 17.40 -10.11 15.65
CA ALA A 196 16.73 -9.61 16.86
C ALA A 196 15.32 -9.16 16.50
N TYR A 197 14.30 -9.73 17.13
CA TYR A 197 12.90 -9.41 16.86
C TYR A 197 12.21 -8.87 18.10
N PHE A 198 11.56 -7.73 17.95
CA PHE A 198 10.81 -7.06 19.00
C PHE A 198 9.41 -6.75 18.49
N GLU A 199 8.40 -7.16 19.24
CA GLU A 199 6.99 -6.95 18.89
C GLU A 199 6.19 -6.54 20.13
N TRP A 200 5.47 -5.42 19.99
CA TRP A 200 4.43 -4.96 20.90
C TRP A 200 3.12 -4.96 20.13
N SER A 201 2.32 -5.97 20.30
CA SER A 201 1.02 -6.14 19.66
C SER A 201 0.03 -6.79 20.61
N ALA A 202 -1.24 -6.45 20.49
CA ALA A 202 -2.30 -7.19 21.18
C ALA A 202 -2.59 -8.51 20.46
N HIS A 203 -3.07 -9.51 21.21
CA HIS A 203 -3.54 -10.76 20.62
C HIS A 203 -4.66 -10.48 19.61
N GLU A 204 -4.76 -11.30 18.55
CA GLU A 204 -5.74 -11.07 17.46
C GLU A 204 -7.20 -11.01 17.95
N ASP A 205 -7.54 -11.80 18.97
CA ASP A 205 -8.88 -11.85 19.57
C ASP A 205 -9.07 -10.86 20.73
N ALA A 206 -8.09 -9.98 21.02
CA ALA A 206 -8.18 -9.04 22.11
C ALA A 206 -9.33 -8.04 21.92
N ASP A 207 -10.02 -7.73 23.00
CA ASP A 207 -11.07 -6.70 23.01
C ASP A 207 -10.43 -5.31 22.85
N PRO A 208 -10.76 -4.56 21.79
CA PRO A 208 -10.21 -3.23 21.57
C PRO A 208 -10.75 -2.18 22.55
N ASP A 209 -11.80 -2.50 23.31
CA ASP A 209 -12.39 -1.62 24.32
C ASP A 209 -11.80 -1.87 25.72
N ASP A 210 -10.94 -2.89 25.88
CA ASP A 210 -10.26 -3.19 27.14
C ASP A 210 -8.98 -2.35 27.27
N GLU A 211 -8.95 -1.46 28.26
CA GLU A 211 -7.78 -0.60 28.52
C GLU A 211 -6.54 -1.39 28.99
N ASP A 212 -6.71 -2.52 29.65
CA ASP A 212 -5.58 -3.37 30.08
C ASP A 212 -4.85 -3.93 28.84
N VAL A 213 -5.57 -4.19 27.74
CA VAL A 213 -4.98 -4.52 26.44
C VAL A 213 -4.12 -3.38 25.90
N TRP A 214 -4.57 -2.13 26.01
CA TRP A 214 -3.80 -0.97 25.57
C TRP A 214 -2.49 -0.84 26.32
N TRP A 215 -2.52 -0.97 27.65
CA TRP A 215 -1.33 -0.94 28.50
C TRP A 215 -0.35 -2.08 28.20
N SER A 216 -0.82 -3.24 27.78
CA SER A 216 0.01 -4.39 27.45
C SER A 216 0.76 -4.26 26.14
N CYS A 217 0.17 -3.62 25.12
CA CYS A 217 0.73 -3.57 23.76
C CYS A 217 1.22 -2.19 23.29
N MET A 218 0.94 -1.10 24.04
CA MET A 218 1.35 0.25 23.70
C MET A 218 2.49 0.73 24.61
N PRO A 219 3.77 0.49 24.25
CA PRO A 219 4.89 0.79 25.15
C PRO A 219 5.16 2.29 25.32
N ALA A 220 4.50 3.17 24.58
CA ALA A 220 4.55 4.62 24.73
C ALA A 220 3.42 5.19 25.62
N LEU A 221 2.44 4.36 25.99
CA LEU A 221 1.33 4.77 26.83
C LEU A 221 1.83 5.14 28.22
N GLY A 222 1.38 6.28 28.74
CA GLY A 222 1.89 6.84 30.01
C GLY A 222 3.28 7.49 29.93
N HIS A 223 3.98 7.43 28.77
CA HIS A 223 5.24 8.13 28.52
C HIS A 223 5.04 9.35 27.62
N THR A 224 4.58 9.10 26.39
CA THR A 224 4.39 10.15 25.36
C THR A 224 2.94 10.18 24.85
N ILE A 225 2.14 9.17 25.16
CA ILE A 225 0.72 9.08 24.83
C ILE A 225 -0.07 9.06 26.12
N ASP A 226 -1.07 9.97 26.22
CA ASP A 226 -2.05 9.95 27.29
C ASP A 226 -3.17 8.97 26.97
N VAL A 227 -3.69 8.27 27.98
CA VAL A 227 -4.78 7.30 27.83
C VAL A 227 -6.06 7.97 27.31
N GLU A 228 -6.32 9.24 27.64
CA GLU A 228 -7.47 9.98 27.14
C GLU A 228 -7.43 10.16 25.61
N VAL A 229 -6.23 10.31 25.04
CA VAL A 229 -6.07 10.38 23.59
C VAL A 229 -6.48 9.06 22.93
N VAL A 230 -6.13 7.92 23.56
CA VAL A 230 -6.49 6.59 23.06
C VAL A 230 -8.00 6.36 23.18
N ARG A 231 -8.63 6.77 24.30
CA ARG A 231 -10.09 6.72 24.50
C ARG A 231 -10.82 7.51 23.41
N HIS A 232 -10.36 8.73 23.14
CA HIS A 232 -10.93 9.56 22.07
C HIS A 232 -10.77 8.91 20.69
N ALA A 233 -9.57 8.39 20.39
CA ALA A 233 -9.32 7.68 19.14
C ALA A 233 -10.23 6.47 18.98
N ARG A 234 -10.45 5.68 20.05
CA ARG A 234 -11.36 4.53 20.03
C ARG A 234 -12.80 4.90 19.68
N GLN A 235 -13.27 6.05 20.11
CA GLN A 235 -14.62 6.55 19.84
C GLN A 235 -14.80 7.09 18.41
N THR A 236 -13.72 7.54 17.77
CA THR A 236 -13.77 8.28 16.49
C THR A 236 -13.25 7.51 15.29
N MET A 237 -12.40 6.51 15.52
CA MET A 237 -11.83 5.66 14.46
C MET A 237 -12.69 4.42 14.21
N THR A 238 -12.58 3.86 13.02
CA THR A 238 -13.11 2.54 12.73
C THR A 238 -12.36 1.46 13.53
N ASP A 239 -13.01 0.32 13.80
CA ASP A 239 -12.39 -0.77 14.56
C ASP A 239 -11.07 -1.25 13.93
N GLY A 240 -11.04 -1.44 12.60
CA GLY A 240 -9.83 -1.86 11.88
C GLY A 240 -8.69 -0.85 11.94
N GLU A 241 -9.00 0.45 11.82
CA GLU A 241 -7.99 1.52 11.95
C GLU A 241 -7.42 1.59 13.36
N PHE A 242 -8.29 1.51 14.38
CA PHE A 242 -7.87 1.52 15.77
C PHE A 242 -6.98 0.31 16.09
N ARG A 243 -7.40 -0.90 15.72
CA ARG A 243 -6.63 -2.14 15.90
C ARG A 243 -5.25 -2.05 15.27
N ARG A 244 -5.15 -1.56 14.04
CA ARG A 244 -3.87 -1.42 13.36
C ARG A 244 -3.00 -0.32 13.98
N ALA A 245 -3.57 0.85 14.28
CA ALA A 245 -2.80 2.01 14.73
C ALA A 245 -2.35 1.89 16.18
N PHE A 246 -3.21 1.42 17.09
CA PHE A 246 -2.99 1.43 18.52
C PHE A 246 -2.69 0.06 19.11
N LEU A 247 -3.27 -1.01 18.56
CA LEU A 247 -3.05 -2.37 19.06
C LEU A 247 -1.99 -3.13 18.26
N ASN A 248 -1.43 -2.54 17.21
CA ASN A 248 -0.46 -3.16 16.31
C ASN A 248 -0.95 -4.52 15.76
N GLN A 249 -2.25 -4.65 15.58
CA GLN A 249 -2.86 -5.86 15.04
C GLN A 249 -2.91 -5.82 13.51
N TRP A 250 -2.68 -6.98 12.91
CA TRP A 250 -2.88 -7.16 11.48
C TRP A 250 -4.37 -7.11 11.15
N THR A 251 -4.73 -6.25 10.21
CA THR A 251 -6.11 -6.17 9.75
C THR A 251 -6.21 -6.69 8.32
N ARG A 252 -7.38 -7.22 7.98
CA ARG A 252 -7.72 -7.40 6.58
C ARG A 252 -7.77 -6.01 5.95
N SER A 253 -7.53 -5.93 4.63
CA SER A 253 -7.68 -4.69 3.86
C SER A 253 -9.17 -4.30 3.79
N ASP A 254 -9.76 -3.90 4.92
CA ASP A 254 -11.18 -3.56 5.03
C ASP A 254 -11.51 -2.11 4.64
N GLU A 255 -10.55 -1.35 4.16
CA GLU A 255 -10.85 -0.12 3.43
C GLU A 255 -11.28 -0.44 1.99
N ARG A 256 -12.33 -1.27 1.88
CA ARG A 256 -13.00 -1.43 0.62
C ARG A 256 -13.58 -0.08 0.23
N VAL A 257 -13.22 0.40 -0.95
CA VAL A 257 -13.85 1.61 -1.52
C VAL A 257 -15.36 1.43 -1.58
N ILE A 258 -15.80 0.23 -1.97
CA ILE A 258 -17.21 -0.18 -1.91
C ILE A 258 -17.39 -1.03 -0.64
N PRO A 259 -18.09 -0.55 0.39
CA PRO A 259 -18.32 -1.32 1.60
C PRO A 259 -18.97 -2.69 1.30
N ALA A 260 -18.51 -3.75 1.96
CA ALA A 260 -19.02 -5.11 1.73
C ALA A 260 -20.55 -5.20 1.90
N ALA A 261 -21.09 -4.55 2.94
CA ALA A 261 -22.52 -4.51 3.18
C ALA A 261 -23.30 -3.82 2.05
N ALA A 262 -22.77 -2.71 1.49
CA ALA A 262 -23.41 -2.03 0.36
C ALA A 262 -23.36 -2.90 -0.91
N TRP A 263 -22.24 -3.60 -1.14
CA TRP A 263 -22.11 -4.54 -2.25
C TRP A 263 -23.07 -5.72 -2.15
N ASP A 264 -23.20 -6.29 -0.95
CA ASP A 264 -24.10 -7.42 -0.71
C ASP A 264 -25.58 -7.07 -0.93
N LEU A 265 -25.99 -5.85 -0.61
CA LEU A 265 -27.35 -5.36 -0.82
C LEU A 265 -27.75 -5.27 -2.30
N VAL A 266 -26.79 -5.10 -3.20
CA VAL A 266 -27.04 -4.99 -4.65
C VAL A 266 -26.74 -6.28 -5.42
N CYS A 267 -26.22 -7.32 -4.74
CA CYS A 267 -25.91 -8.61 -5.34
C CYS A 267 -27.08 -9.60 -5.24
N PHE A 268 -27.54 -10.10 -6.38
CA PHE A 268 -28.65 -11.05 -6.49
C PHE A 268 -28.22 -12.26 -7.33
N PRO A 269 -28.39 -13.51 -6.84
CA PRO A 269 -27.96 -14.71 -7.56
C PRO A 269 -28.63 -14.85 -8.95
N ASP A 270 -29.91 -14.44 -9.04
CA ASP A 270 -30.74 -14.62 -10.23
C ASP A 270 -30.88 -13.34 -11.07
N ALA A 271 -30.09 -12.28 -10.78
CA ALA A 271 -30.13 -11.08 -11.59
C ALA A 271 -29.64 -11.38 -13.02
N SER A 272 -30.41 -10.98 -14.01
CA SER A 272 -30.05 -11.10 -15.41
C SER A 272 -30.54 -9.89 -16.18
N PRO A 273 -29.68 -9.24 -16.99
CA PRO A 273 -30.06 -8.12 -17.82
C PRO A 273 -31.20 -8.48 -18.78
N ALA A 274 -32.15 -7.57 -18.93
CA ALA A 274 -33.34 -7.77 -19.76
C ALA A 274 -33.54 -6.66 -20.78
N GLY A 275 -34.18 -6.98 -21.90
CA GLY A 275 -34.49 -5.98 -22.95
C GLY A 275 -33.28 -5.56 -23.77
N GLN A 276 -33.10 -4.27 -23.97
CA GLN A 276 -31.96 -3.72 -24.72
C GLN A 276 -30.72 -3.68 -23.83
N VAL A 277 -29.72 -4.45 -24.16
CA VAL A 277 -28.49 -4.61 -23.37
C VAL A 277 -27.34 -3.82 -23.98
N THR A 278 -26.54 -3.17 -23.16
CA THR A 278 -25.22 -2.65 -23.50
C THR A 278 -24.18 -3.66 -23.02
N PHE A 279 -23.29 -4.11 -23.92
CA PHE A 279 -22.12 -4.85 -23.51
C PHE A 279 -20.97 -3.91 -23.19
N ALA A 280 -20.06 -4.36 -22.35
CA ALA A 280 -18.85 -3.63 -22.06
C ALA A 280 -17.64 -4.58 -21.94
N ALA A 281 -16.47 -4.09 -22.29
CA ALA A 281 -15.23 -4.84 -22.19
C ALA A 281 -14.12 -4.02 -21.55
N ASP A 282 -13.26 -4.69 -20.78
CA ASP A 282 -12.03 -4.11 -20.28
C ASP A 282 -10.91 -5.15 -20.17
N VAL A 283 -9.68 -4.66 -20.07
CA VAL A 283 -8.44 -5.44 -20.00
C VAL A 283 -7.62 -4.93 -18.84
N ASN A 284 -6.99 -5.83 -18.08
CA ASN A 284 -6.10 -5.42 -16.99
C ASN A 284 -4.75 -4.85 -17.52
N PRO A 285 -4.01 -4.06 -16.73
CA PRO A 285 -2.78 -3.41 -17.18
C PRO A 285 -1.71 -4.38 -17.69
N GLU A 286 -1.59 -5.54 -17.08
CA GLU A 286 -0.61 -6.59 -17.40
C GLU A 286 -1.03 -7.39 -18.64
N ARG A 287 -2.24 -7.14 -19.20
CA ARG A 287 -2.83 -7.87 -20.32
C ARG A 287 -2.95 -9.38 -20.05
N SER A 288 -2.96 -9.75 -18.78
CA SER A 288 -3.06 -11.12 -18.32
C SER A 288 -4.51 -11.63 -18.21
N ALA A 289 -5.50 -10.71 -18.25
CA ALA A 289 -6.93 -11.03 -18.23
C ALA A 289 -7.77 -9.95 -18.92
N ALA A 290 -8.98 -10.34 -19.34
CA ALA A 290 -9.99 -9.47 -19.90
C ALA A 290 -11.38 -9.89 -19.40
N ALA A 291 -12.33 -8.96 -19.41
CA ALA A 291 -13.70 -9.19 -19.02
C ALA A 291 -14.70 -8.65 -20.06
N ILE A 292 -15.82 -9.34 -20.22
CA ILE A 292 -17.03 -8.89 -20.94
C ILE A 292 -18.18 -8.89 -19.93
N VAL A 293 -18.91 -7.79 -19.89
CA VAL A 293 -20.05 -7.58 -19.01
C VAL A 293 -21.27 -7.15 -19.83
N ALA A 294 -22.45 -7.56 -19.42
CA ALA A 294 -23.74 -7.10 -19.97
C ALA A 294 -24.45 -6.22 -18.95
N VAL A 295 -25.05 -5.11 -19.40
CA VAL A 295 -25.78 -4.18 -18.55
C VAL A 295 -27.07 -3.75 -19.25
N ASP A 296 -28.20 -3.78 -18.55
CA ASP A 296 -29.47 -3.25 -19.05
C ASP A 296 -29.73 -1.78 -18.56
N PRO A 297 -30.67 -1.05 -19.16
CA PRO A 297 -31.00 0.32 -18.74
C PRO A 297 -31.55 0.42 -17.31
N GLY A 298 -32.02 -0.69 -16.73
CA GLY A 298 -32.46 -0.77 -15.32
C GLY A 298 -31.32 -0.93 -14.33
N GLY A 299 -30.07 -0.98 -14.81
CA GLY A 299 -28.88 -1.10 -13.98
C GLY A 299 -28.56 -2.54 -13.56
N THR A 300 -29.14 -3.55 -14.22
CA THR A 300 -28.78 -4.95 -13.98
C THR A 300 -27.49 -5.30 -14.70
N VAL A 301 -26.51 -5.85 -13.98
CA VAL A 301 -25.15 -6.15 -14.45
C VAL A 301 -24.87 -7.65 -14.33
N GLU A 302 -24.34 -8.25 -15.39
CA GLU A 302 -23.90 -9.65 -15.44
C GLU A 302 -22.53 -9.77 -16.11
N VAL A 303 -21.60 -10.49 -15.47
CA VAL A 303 -20.32 -10.85 -16.11
C VAL A 303 -20.59 -12.01 -17.06
N ILE A 304 -20.40 -11.75 -18.35
CA ILE A 304 -20.59 -12.75 -19.41
C ILE A 304 -19.37 -13.64 -19.51
N GLU A 305 -18.18 -13.05 -19.40
CA GLU A 305 -16.94 -13.80 -19.46
C GLU A 305 -15.81 -13.01 -18.79
N HIS A 306 -14.99 -13.71 -18.01
CA HIS A 306 -13.72 -13.22 -17.48
C HIS A 306 -12.72 -14.37 -17.49
N ARG A 307 -11.61 -14.22 -18.20
CA ARG A 307 -10.57 -15.26 -18.27
C ARG A 307 -9.19 -14.68 -18.58
N ALA A 308 -8.20 -15.55 -18.42
CA ALA A 308 -6.80 -15.23 -18.67
C ALA A 308 -6.52 -14.90 -20.15
N GLY A 309 -5.58 -13.96 -20.35
CA GLY A 309 -5.15 -13.46 -21.65
C GLY A 309 -6.16 -12.50 -22.29
N VAL A 310 -5.79 -11.93 -23.43
CA VAL A 310 -6.59 -10.94 -24.16
C VAL A 310 -6.89 -11.33 -25.60
N THR A 311 -6.22 -12.34 -26.14
CA THR A 311 -6.35 -12.75 -27.56
C THR A 311 -7.72 -13.28 -27.94
N TRP A 312 -8.48 -13.77 -26.96
CA TRP A 312 -9.83 -14.29 -27.12
C TRP A 312 -10.91 -13.19 -27.23
N LEU A 313 -10.60 -11.95 -26.75
CA LEU A 313 -11.59 -10.92 -26.50
C LEU A 313 -12.33 -10.48 -27.77
N ALA A 314 -11.63 -10.19 -28.86
CA ALA A 314 -12.25 -9.72 -30.08
C ALA A 314 -13.15 -10.77 -30.74
N ASP A 315 -12.70 -12.02 -30.83
CA ASP A 315 -13.50 -13.12 -31.40
C ASP A 315 -14.74 -13.39 -30.54
N ARG A 316 -14.60 -13.37 -29.23
CA ARG A 316 -15.72 -13.56 -28.33
C ARG A 316 -16.70 -12.40 -28.37
N ALA A 317 -16.21 -11.17 -28.38
CA ALA A 317 -17.04 -9.99 -28.53
C ALA A 317 -17.85 -10.03 -29.82
N ARG A 318 -17.25 -10.44 -30.96
CA ARG A 318 -17.95 -10.63 -32.23
C ARG A 318 -19.07 -11.65 -32.11
N GLN A 319 -18.82 -12.83 -31.50
CA GLN A 319 -19.85 -13.85 -31.29
C GLN A 319 -21.03 -13.35 -30.47
N VAL A 320 -20.73 -12.59 -29.39
CA VAL A 320 -21.76 -11.97 -28.54
C VAL A 320 -22.53 -10.90 -29.31
N ASP A 321 -21.84 -10.04 -30.05
CA ASP A 321 -22.43 -8.96 -30.86
C ASP A 321 -23.42 -9.52 -31.89
N GLU A 322 -23.01 -10.52 -32.67
CA GLU A 322 -23.85 -11.19 -33.68
C GLU A 322 -25.06 -11.87 -33.04
N LYS A 323 -24.87 -12.58 -31.93
CA LYS A 323 -25.94 -13.30 -31.21
C LYS A 323 -27.04 -12.35 -30.69
N HIS A 324 -26.67 -11.15 -30.27
CA HIS A 324 -27.56 -10.19 -29.63
C HIS A 324 -28.01 -9.04 -30.54
N GLY A 325 -27.82 -9.16 -31.86
CA GLY A 325 -28.33 -8.18 -32.83
C GLY A 325 -27.56 -6.86 -32.87
N ARG A 326 -26.26 -6.90 -32.63
CA ARG A 326 -25.32 -5.77 -32.68
C ARG A 326 -25.64 -4.65 -31.70
N PRO A 327 -25.70 -4.92 -30.41
CA PRO A 327 -25.95 -3.92 -29.37
C PRO A 327 -24.77 -2.96 -29.22
N PRO A 328 -24.95 -1.83 -28.50
CA PRO A 328 -23.82 -0.96 -28.16
C PRO A 328 -22.80 -1.64 -27.25
N TRP A 329 -21.51 -1.36 -27.46
CA TRP A 329 -20.40 -1.80 -26.65
C TRP A 329 -19.71 -0.61 -25.98
N ALA A 330 -19.57 -0.62 -24.66
CA ALA A 330 -18.89 0.41 -23.89
C ALA A 330 -17.46 0.00 -23.55
N VAL A 331 -16.53 0.92 -23.64
CA VAL A 331 -15.13 0.73 -23.27
C VAL A 331 -14.56 2.01 -22.64
N ASP A 332 -13.50 1.88 -21.86
CA ASP A 332 -12.71 3.03 -21.41
C ASP A 332 -12.04 3.72 -22.61
N GLY A 333 -12.44 4.97 -22.88
CA GLY A 333 -11.93 5.80 -23.98
C GLY A 333 -10.64 6.56 -23.66
N SER A 334 -10.07 6.38 -22.47
CA SER A 334 -8.82 7.05 -22.09
C SER A 334 -7.67 6.53 -22.94
N LYS A 335 -6.82 7.43 -23.45
CA LYS A 335 -5.66 7.06 -24.29
C LYS A 335 -4.68 6.11 -23.61
N SER A 336 -4.63 6.14 -22.28
CA SER A 336 -3.79 5.27 -21.46
C SER A 336 -4.50 4.03 -20.94
N ALA A 337 -5.76 3.77 -21.35
CA ALA A 337 -6.49 2.57 -20.92
C ALA A 337 -5.82 1.30 -21.48
N PRO A 338 -5.70 0.23 -20.69
CA PRO A 338 -5.13 -1.04 -21.18
C PRO A 338 -5.83 -1.59 -22.42
N ILE A 339 -7.14 -1.37 -22.55
CA ILE A 339 -7.95 -1.80 -23.69
C ILE A 339 -7.69 -0.97 -24.96
N ALA A 340 -7.08 0.22 -24.86
CA ALA A 340 -6.91 1.16 -25.98
C ALA A 340 -6.20 0.52 -27.19
N SER A 341 -5.23 -0.37 -26.97
CA SER A 341 -4.52 -1.08 -28.03
C SER A 341 -5.39 -2.11 -28.79
N MET A 342 -6.53 -2.51 -28.24
CA MET A 342 -7.47 -3.44 -28.87
C MET A 342 -8.63 -2.75 -29.57
N LEU A 343 -8.78 -1.43 -29.41
CA LEU A 343 -9.86 -0.67 -30.03
C LEU A 343 -9.95 -0.83 -31.56
N PRO A 344 -8.84 -0.81 -32.32
CA PRO A 344 -8.92 -1.02 -33.76
C PRO A 344 -9.55 -2.38 -34.13
N GLU A 345 -9.17 -3.42 -33.44
CA GLU A 345 -9.68 -4.79 -33.66
C GLU A 345 -11.14 -4.90 -33.21
N LEU A 346 -11.50 -4.37 -32.05
CA LEU A 346 -12.88 -4.36 -31.56
C LEU A 346 -13.81 -3.58 -32.50
N ARG A 347 -13.39 -2.40 -33.00
CA ARG A 347 -14.18 -1.61 -33.96
C ARG A 347 -14.35 -2.30 -35.30
N ALA A 348 -13.44 -3.18 -35.67
CA ALA A 348 -13.56 -3.96 -36.91
C ALA A 348 -14.61 -5.08 -36.83
N VAL A 349 -14.88 -5.59 -35.65
CA VAL A 349 -15.76 -6.75 -35.44
C VAL A 349 -17.10 -6.40 -34.80
N LEU A 350 -17.22 -5.24 -34.12
CA LEU A 350 -18.43 -4.82 -33.41
C LEU A 350 -19.25 -3.79 -34.20
N GLY A 351 -20.56 -3.82 -34.04
CA GLY A 351 -21.45 -2.89 -34.72
C GLY A 351 -21.33 -1.44 -34.24
N LYS A 352 -21.22 -1.23 -32.92
CA LYS A 352 -21.13 0.10 -32.31
C LYS A 352 -20.29 0.06 -31.04
N VAL A 353 -19.14 0.78 -31.04
CA VAL A 353 -18.29 0.95 -29.85
C VAL A 353 -18.44 2.37 -29.32
N ILE A 354 -18.73 2.50 -28.03
CA ILE A 354 -18.90 3.76 -27.30
C ILE A 354 -17.70 3.89 -26.33
N GLU A 355 -16.89 4.89 -26.53
CA GLU A 355 -15.73 5.18 -25.71
C GLU A 355 -16.12 6.18 -24.61
N VAL A 356 -16.02 5.74 -23.35
CA VAL A 356 -16.29 6.61 -22.19
C VAL A 356 -15.07 7.48 -21.94
N SER A 357 -15.18 8.77 -22.21
CA SER A 357 -14.10 9.75 -22.06
C SER A 357 -13.95 10.26 -20.63
N ASP A 358 -15.05 10.36 -19.88
CA ASP A 358 -15.08 10.83 -18.49
C ASP A 358 -15.17 9.63 -17.53
N MET A 359 -14.03 8.99 -17.33
CA MET A 359 -13.93 7.87 -16.41
C MET A 359 -14.13 8.25 -14.94
N ALA A 360 -13.85 9.51 -14.57
CA ALA A 360 -14.05 9.94 -13.19
C ALA A 360 -15.56 10.06 -12.87
N ALA A 361 -16.34 10.66 -13.79
CA ALA A 361 -17.78 10.70 -13.65
C ALA A 361 -18.41 9.28 -13.68
N ALA A 362 -17.92 8.39 -14.56
CA ALA A 362 -18.41 7.02 -14.61
C ALA A 362 -18.11 6.25 -13.29
N CYS A 363 -16.91 6.39 -12.74
CA CYS A 363 -16.53 5.75 -11.47
C CYS A 363 -17.33 6.28 -10.28
N GLY A 364 -17.48 7.60 -10.18
CA GLY A 364 -18.30 8.25 -9.14
C GLY A 364 -19.77 7.84 -9.26
N GLY A 365 -20.34 7.91 -10.45
CA GLY A 365 -21.73 7.54 -10.67
C GLY A 365 -22.03 6.07 -10.36
N PHE A 366 -21.14 5.15 -10.73
CA PHE A 366 -21.31 3.74 -10.39
C PHE A 366 -21.20 3.48 -8.89
N PHE A 367 -20.24 4.14 -8.23
CA PHE A 367 -20.09 4.08 -6.78
C PHE A 367 -21.36 4.55 -6.05
N ASP A 368 -21.90 5.71 -6.46
CA ASP A 368 -23.13 6.26 -5.90
C ASP A 368 -24.33 5.34 -6.19
N ALA A 369 -24.39 4.74 -7.38
CA ALA A 369 -25.46 3.83 -7.75
C ALA A 369 -25.44 2.53 -6.92
N VAL A 370 -24.27 2.04 -6.52
CA VAL A 370 -24.15 0.94 -5.55
C VAL A 370 -24.63 1.37 -4.18
N ALA A 371 -24.20 2.54 -3.68
CA ALA A 371 -24.60 3.06 -2.39
C ALA A 371 -26.13 3.32 -2.30
N ASP A 372 -26.70 3.84 -3.38
CA ASP A 372 -28.14 4.14 -3.51
C ASP A 372 -28.98 2.91 -3.89
N GLN A 373 -28.39 1.73 -4.03
CA GLN A 373 -29.07 0.48 -4.47
C GLN A 373 -29.78 0.61 -5.84
N LYS A 374 -29.22 1.42 -6.75
CA LYS A 374 -29.72 1.65 -8.11
C LYS A 374 -29.17 0.66 -9.14
N VAL A 375 -28.31 -0.28 -8.70
CA VAL A 375 -27.78 -1.38 -9.54
C VAL A 375 -28.23 -2.72 -8.98
N ARG A 376 -28.26 -3.74 -9.84
CA ARG A 376 -28.52 -5.12 -9.49
C ARG A 376 -27.44 -5.99 -10.12
N LEU A 377 -26.57 -6.55 -9.30
CA LEU A 377 -25.41 -7.28 -9.78
C LEU A 377 -25.67 -8.78 -9.69
N ARG A 378 -25.47 -9.52 -10.78
CA ARG A 378 -25.40 -10.96 -10.69
C ARG A 378 -24.12 -11.38 -10.00
N ARG A 379 -24.23 -12.19 -8.93
CA ARG A 379 -23.06 -12.71 -8.23
C ARG A 379 -22.11 -13.40 -9.20
N HIS A 380 -20.85 -12.96 -9.19
CA HIS A 380 -19.78 -13.58 -9.96
C HIS A 380 -18.46 -13.43 -9.20
N PRO A 381 -17.69 -14.54 -8.99
CA PRO A 381 -16.47 -14.50 -8.16
C PRO A 381 -15.46 -13.43 -8.58
N SER A 382 -15.27 -13.23 -9.90
CA SER A 382 -14.31 -12.23 -10.39
C SER A 382 -14.78 -10.78 -10.16
N LEU A 383 -16.09 -10.51 -10.25
CA LEU A 383 -16.65 -9.18 -10.00
C LEU A 383 -16.66 -8.87 -8.51
N ASP A 384 -17.00 -9.85 -7.67
CA ASP A 384 -16.96 -9.71 -6.21
C ASP A 384 -15.52 -9.49 -5.72
N ALA A 385 -14.55 -10.22 -6.27
CA ALA A 385 -13.13 -10.01 -5.98
C ALA A 385 -12.65 -8.62 -6.44
N ALA A 386 -13.04 -8.19 -7.65
CA ALA A 386 -12.70 -6.88 -8.19
C ALA A 386 -13.25 -5.73 -7.34
N ALA A 387 -14.50 -5.84 -6.87
CA ALA A 387 -15.09 -4.85 -5.97
C ALA A 387 -14.41 -4.83 -4.59
N ALA A 388 -14.08 -6.00 -4.06
CA ALA A 388 -13.38 -6.13 -2.78
C ALA A 388 -11.96 -5.53 -2.82
N GLY A 389 -11.25 -5.69 -3.95
CA GLY A 389 -9.88 -5.16 -4.14
C GLY A 389 -9.82 -3.78 -4.78
N ALA A 390 -10.96 -3.14 -5.07
CA ALA A 390 -11.00 -1.83 -5.71
C ALA A 390 -10.38 -0.75 -4.82
N LYS A 391 -9.58 0.13 -5.44
CA LYS A 391 -8.98 1.31 -4.79
C LYS A 391 -9.25 2.56 -5.62
N LYS A 392 -9.24 3.74 -4.97
CA LYS A 392 -9.33 5.03 -5.65
C LYS A 392 -7.95 5.51 -6.07
N ARG A 393 -7.84 5.99 -7.31
CA ARG A 393 -6.70 6.73 -7.82
C ARG A 393 -7.13 8.18 -8.05
N TYR A 394 -6.59 9.10 -7.27
CA TYR A 394 -6.91 10.53 -7.37
C TYR A 394 -6.09 11.23 -8.45
N THR A 395 -6.73 12.19 -9.13
CA THR A 395 -6.10 13.12 -10.08
C THR A 395 -6.74 14.48 -9.81
N GLY A 396 -6.06 15.32 -9.03
CA GLY A 396 -6.70 16.51 -8.44
C GLY A 396 -7.84 16.09 -7.51
N ASP A 397 -9.01 16.74 -7.67
CA ASP A 397 -10.21 16.44 -6.88
C ASP A 397 -11.04 15.27 -7.44
N ALA A 398 -10.72 14.79 -8.65
CA ALA A 398 -11.38 13.67 -9.28
C ALA A 398 -10.69 12.34 -8.96
N TRP A 399 -11.43 11.23 -9.06
CA TRP A 399 -10.86 9.89 -8.86
C TRP A 399 -11.41 8.88 -9.88
N THR A 400 -10.61 7.86 -10.12
CA THR A 400 -10.97 6.68 -10.92
C THR A 400 -10.58 5.41 -10.16
N TRP A 401 -11.04 4.24 -10.62
CA TRP A 401 -10.54 2.97 -10.11
C TRP A 401 -9.03 2.85 -10.35
N ALA A 402 -8.26 2.54 -9.31
CA ALA A 402 -6.83 2.27 -9.42
C ALA A 402 -6.62 0.92 -10.10
N ARG A 403 -6.09 0.92 -11.34
CA ARG A 403 -5.89 -0.30 -12.13
C ARG A 403 -4.63 -1.10 -11.75
N LYS A 404 -3.68 -0.48 -11.04
CA LYS A 404 -2.48 -1.14 -10.54
C LYS A 404 -2.72 -1.62 -9.10
N GLY A 405 -2.68 -2.91 -8.89
CA GLY A 405 -2.90 -3.56 -7.60
C GLY A 405 -2.73 -5.07 -7.71
N GLN A 406 -2.88 -5.79 -6.61
CA GLN A 406 -2.80 -7.25 -6.59
C GLN A 406 -4.05 -7.93 -7.16
N THR A 407 -5.19 -7.22 -7.17
CA THR A 407 -6.47 -7.73 -7.64
C THR A 407 -6.75 -7.24 -9.05
N ASP A 408 -7.13 -8.14 -9.93
CA ASP A 408 -7.64 -7.78 -11.26
C ASP A 408 -9.02 -7.14 -11.13
N ILE A 409 -9.10 -5.87 -11.51
CA ILE A 409 -10.35 -5.08 -11.45
C ILE A 409 -11.01 -4.88 -12.82
N CYS A 410 -10.53 -5.53 -13.90
CA CYS A 410 -11.13 -5.35 -15.22
C CYS A 410 -12.64 -5.70 -15.26
N PRO A 411 -13.20 -6.68 -14.49
CA PRO A 411 -14.64 -6.88 -14.44
C PRO A 411 -15.40 -5.69 -13.86
N LEU A 412 -14.85 -5.02 -12.82
CA LEU A 412 -15.46 -3.84 -12.20
C LEU A 412 -15.42 -2.64 -13.14
N VAL A 413 -14.31 -2.44 -13.84
CA VAL A 413 -14.19 -1.34 -14.82
C VAL A 413 -15.15 -1.57 -15.98
N ALA A 414 -15.25 -2.80 -16.53
CA ALA A 414 -16.24 -3.13 -17.56
C ALA A 414 -17.68 -2.89 -17.07
N ALA A 415 -18.02 -3.31 -15.84
CA ALA A 415 -19.30 -3.02 -15.21
C ALA A 415 -19.58 -1.52 -15.11
N THR A 416 -18.58 -0.72 -14.70
CA THR A 416 -18.67 0.73 -14.55
C THR A 416 -18.97 1.43 -15.88
N VAL A 417 -18.20 1.14 -16.94
CA VAL A 417 -18.41 1.80 -18.25
C VAL A 417 -19.68 1.30 -18.92
N GLY A 418 -20.03 0.01 -18.73
CA GLY A 418 -21.29 -0.55 -19.23
C GLY A 418 -22.51 0.11 -18.59
N TRP A 419 -22.50 0.23 -17.26
CA TRP A 419 -23.56 0.88 -16.50
C TRP A 419 -23.67 2.38 -16.89
N TRP A 420 -22.53 3.07 -17.00
CA TRP A 420 -22.51 4.46 -17.39
C TRP A 420 -23.21 4.70 -18.73
N VAL A 421 -22.90 3.90 -19.74
CA VAL A 421 -23.54 4.01 -21.07
C VAL A 421 -25.00 3.58 -21.04
N ALA A 422 -25.34 2.49 -20.34
CA ALA A 422 -26.72 1.98 -20.26
C ALA A 422 -27.65 2.94 -19.49
N SER A 423 -27.16 3.70 -18.53
CA SER A 423 -27.91 4.66 -17.71
C SER A 423 -28.14 6.00 -18.40
N GLN A 424 -27.45 6.29 -19.53
CA GLN A 424 -27.68 7.53 -20.26
C GLN A 424 -29.04 7.51 -20.95
N PRO A 425 -29.81 8.62 -20.93
CA PRO A 425 -31.07 8.68 -21.67
C PRO A 425 -30.78 8.45 -23.17
N ALA A 426 -31.63 7.67 -23.82
CA ALA A 426 -31.54 7.53 -25.28
C ALA A 426 -31.58 8.90 -25.96
N PRO A 427 -30.71 9.17 -26.94
CA PRO A 427 -30.77 10.44 -27.67
C PRO A 427 -32.18 10.66 -28.23
N ALA A 428 -32.77 11.80 -27.92
CA ALA A 428 -34.10 12.15 -28.40
C ALA A 428 -34.14 11.99 -29.93
N PRO A 429 -35.18 11.40 -30.52
CA PRO A 429 -35.28 11.25 -31.95
C PRO A 429 -35.25 12.69 -32.59
N PHE A 430 -34.35 12.87 -33.54
CA PHE A 430 -34.25 14.10 -34.27
C PHE A 430 -35.53 14.24 -35.13
N VAL A 431 -36.49 15.06 -34.68
CA VAL A 431 -37.69 15.38 -35.47
C VAL A 431 -37.31 16.51 -36.43
N MET A 432 -37.03 16.15 -37.68
CA MET A 432 -36.98 17.16 -38.74
C MET A 432 -38.40 17.64 -38.98
N PHE A 433 -38.69 18.88 -38.64
CA PHE A 433 -39.87 19.58 -39.16
C PHE A 433 -39.58 19.94 -40.60
N SER A 434 -40.32 19.34 -41.53
CA SER A 434 -40.38 19.69 -42.94
C SER A 434 -41.24 20.93 -43.15
#